data_e87be6329920ae90c1930cfea129ae31
#
_entry.id   e87be6329920ae90c1930cfea129ae31
#
_cell.length_a   1.000
_cell.length_b   1.000
_cell.length_c   1.000
_cell.angle_alpha   90.00
_cell.angle_beta   90.00
_cell.angle_gamma   90.00
#
_symmetry.space_group_name_H-M   'P 1'
#
loop_
_entity.id
_entity.type
_entity.pdbx_description
1 polymer ?
#
loop_
_entity_poly.entity_id
_entity_poly.type
_entity_poly.pdbx_seq_one_letter_code
_entity_poly.pdbx_strand_id
1 'polypeptide(L)'
;MTQIVHVIYRDKFTDGYIKFMNEYLSGYRHLFYTTKEGFDVDLTSNDNVIFLDSFNDLHKRENKKNLMDADLIVISGFFFFKEMRAFYNRKILKKTYFHLWGADLYCLKE
;
A
#
# COMPACT_ATOMS: atom_id res chain seq x y z
N MET A 1 7.24 -13.94 -12.24
CA MET A 1 7.46 -13.64 -10.82
C MET A 1 6.20 -12.98 -10.24
N THR A 2 5.80 -13.44 -9.08
CA THR A 2 4.61 -12.91 -8.42
C THR A 2 4.78 -11.45 -8.04
N GLN A 3 3.82 -10.63 -8.42
CA GLN A 3 3.79 -9.19 -8.15
C GLN A 3 2.91 -8.91 -6.95
N ILE A 4 3.48 -8.32 -5.92
CA ILE A 4 2.75 -7.90 -4.72
C ILE A 4 2.76 -6.37 -4.68
N VAL A 5 1.56 -5.78 -4.64
CA VAL A 5 1.40 -4.34 -4.48
C VAL A 5 1.02 -4.06 -3.03
N HIS A 6 1.77 -3.18 -2.39
CA HIS A 6 1.54 -2.78 -1.00
C HIS A 6 1.04 -1.34 -0.99
N VAL A 7 -0.07 -1.11 -0.33
CA VAL A 7 -0.61 0.23 -0.11
C VAL A 7 -0.46 0.50 1.39
N ILE A 8 0.42 1.43 1.75
CA ILE A 8 0.84 1.61 3.14
C ILE A 8 0.58 3.05 3.59
N TYR A 9 -0.10 3.19 4.72
CA TYR A 9 -0.20 4.48 5.40
C TYR A 9 1.20 4.86 5.91
N ARG A 10 1.69 6.05 5.55
CA ARG A 10 3.05 6.46 5.90
C ARG A 10 3.15 6.85 7.36
N ASP A 11 3.94 6.10 8.11
CA ASP A 11 4.21 6.34 9.51
C ASP A 11 5.64 5.88 9.86
N LYS A 12 5.96 5.86 11.15
CA LYS A 12 7.30 5.49 11.62
C LYS A 12 7.69 4.05 11.31
N PHE A 13 6.73 3.19 11.00
CA PHE A 13 6.99 1.78 10.72
C PHE A 13 7.14 1.49 9.22
N THR A 14 6.83 2.45 8.37
CA THR A 14 6.81 2.25 6.91
C THR A 14 8.15 1.82 6.35
N ASP A 15 9.23 2.49 6.75
CA ASP A 15 10.57 2.19 6.26
C ASP A 15 10.99 0.76 6.62
N GLY A 16 10.78 0.37 7.87
CA GLY A 16 11.09 -0.98 8.33
C GLY A 16 10.28 -2.06 7.60
N TYR A 17 9.01 -1.77 7.35
CA TYR A 17 8.15 -2.68 6.61
C TYR A 17 8.67 -2.90 5.18
N ILE A 18 9.03 -1.82 4.50
CA ILE A 18 9.55 -1.89 3.13
C ILE A 18 10.86 -2.69 3.09
N LYS A 19 11.77 -2.40 4.00
CA LYS A 19 13.04 -3.13 4.10
C LYS A 19 12.80 -4.61 4.37
N PHE A 20 11.91 -4.92 5.29
CA PHE A 20 11.60 -6.30 5.64
C PHE A 20 11.08 -7.07 4.43
N MET A 21 10.13 -6.51 3.71
CA MET A 21 9.54 -7.17 2.55
C MET A 21 10.56 -7.38 1.43
N ASN A 22 11.37 -6.36 1.15
CA ASN A 22 12.39 -6.47 0.09
C ASN A 22 13.49 -7.47 0.45
N GLU A 23 13.83 -7.59 1.72
CA GLU A 23 14.91 -8.45 2.17
C GLU A 23 14.48 -9.90 2.38
N TYR A 24 13.37 -10.10 3.10
CA TYR A 24 12.94 -11.44 3.49
C TYR A 24 11.99 -12.10 2.49
N LEU A 25 11.32 -11.30 1.65
CA LEU A 25 10.46 -11.83 0.60
C LEU A 25 10.99 -11.43 -0.78
N SER A 26 12.31 -11.51 -0.96
CA SER A 26 12.99 -11.10 -2.18
C SER A 26 12.65 -11.94 -3.41
N GLY A 27 12.04 -13.11 -3.21
CA GLY A 27 11.56 -13.95 -4.31
C GLY A 27 10.32 -13.41 -5.02
N TYR A 28 9.75 -12.33 -4.51
CA TYR A 28 8.56 -11.69 -5.07
C TYR A 28 8.92 -10.31 -5.58
N ARG A 29 8.16 -9.82 -6.56
CA ARG A 29 8.31 -8.45 -7.04
C ARG A 29 7.40 -7.56 -6.20
N HIS A 30 7.96 -6.57 -5.53
CA HIS A 30 7.23 -5.67 -4.66
C HIS A 30 7.10 -4.28 -5.26
N LEU A 31 5.91 -3.69 -5.15
CA LEU A 31 5.65 -2.31 -5.49
C LEU A 31 4.93 -1.69 -4.29
N PHE A 32 5.47 -0.58 -3.78
CA PHE A 32 4.93 0.07 -2.59
C PHE A 32 4.35 1.42 -2.95
N TYR A 33 3.09 1.64 -2.56
CA TYR A 33 2.44 2.94 -2.65
C TYR A 33 2.28 3.52 -1.25
N THR A 34 2.75 4.73 -1.07
CA THR A 34 2.57 5.48 0.16
C THR A 34 2.41 6.96 -0.16
N THR A 35 2.12 7.81 0.80
CA THR A 35 1.95 9.23 0.57
C THR A 35 3.22 10.00 0.86
N LYS A 36 3.33 11.20 0.27
CA LYS A 36 4.46 12.11 0.51
C LYS A 36 4.41 12.68 1.92
N GLU A 37 3.21 12.90 2.44
CA GLU A 37 3.01 13.41 3.78
C GLU A 37 3.02 12.29 4.81
N GLY A 38 3.38 12.63 6.04
CA GLY A 38 3.46 11.68 7.13
C GLY A 38 4.73 11.87 7.93
N PHE A 39 5.20 10.81 8.58
CA PHE A 39 6.44 10.88 9.33
C PHE A 39 7.62 11.07 8.40
N ASP A 40 8.61 11.80 8.90
CA ASP A 40 9.81 12.13 8.13
C ASP A 40 10.74 10.91 8.06
N VAL A 41 10.49 10.08 7.06
CA VAL A 41 11.26 8.86 6.81
C VAL A 41 11.89 8.95 5.44
N ASP A 42 13.18 8.65 5.36
CA ASP A 42 13.89 8.66 4.09
C ASP A 42 13.69 7.34 3.36
N LEU A 43 12.82 7.35 2.35
CA LEU A 43 12.55 6.20 1.50
C LEU A 43 13.11 6.37 0.08
N THR A 44 13.94 7.39 -0.13
CA THR A 44 14.43 7.71 -1.48
C THR A 44 15.37 6.67 -2.08
N SER A 45 15.94 5.80 -1.26
CA SER A 45 16.83 4.74 -1.71
C SER A 45 16.12 3.52 -2.30
N ASN A 46 14.79 3.48 -2.26
CA ASN A 46 14.02 2.33 -2.73
C ASN A 46 13.34 2.64 -4.06
N ASP A 47 13.80 2.00 -5.12
CA ASP A 47 13.30 2.23 -6.49
C ASP A 47 11.86 1.77 -6.68
N ASN A 48 11.40 0.85 -5.84
CA ASN A 48 10.06 0.27 -5.96
C ASN A 48 9.02 0.95 -5.08
N VAL A 49 9.30 2.18 -4.63
CA VAL A 49 8.38 2.97 -3.82
C VAL A 49 7.84 4.12 -4.65
N ILE A 50 6.52 4.22 -4.74
CA ILE A 50 5.84 5.31 -5.42
C ILE A 50 5.15 6.18 -4.38
N PHE A 51 5.49 7.47 -4.39
CA PHE A 51 4.90 8.45 -3.48
C PHE A 51 3.72 9.13 -4.14
N LEU A 52 2.57 9.04 -3.48
CA LEU A 52 1.33 9.66 -3.93
C LEU A 52 1.09 10.96 -3.19
N ASP A 53 0.42 11.91 -3.83
CA ASP A 53 -0.04 13.10 -3.12
C ASP A 53 -1.20 12.76 -2.17
N SER A 54 -2.01 11.79 -2.58
CA SER A 54 -3.15 11.28 -1.81
C SER A 54 -3.46 9.87 -2.28
N PHE A 55 -4.05 9.05 -1.42
CA PHE A 55 -4.48 7.71 -1.81
C PHE A 55 -5.60 7.72 -2.86
N ASN A 56 -6.26 8.86 -3.06
CA ASN A 56 -7.18 9.03 -4.19
C ASN A 56 -6.46 8.87 -5.53
N ASP A 57 -5.16 9.12 -5.57
CA ASP A 57 -4.36 8.98 -6.80
C ASP A 57 -4.24 7.52 -7.26
N LEU A 58 -4.57 6.55 -6.40
CA LEU A 58 -4.64 5.15 -6.81
C LEU A 58 -5.71 4.92 -7.89
N HIS A 59 -6.65 5.85 -8.00
CA HIS A 59 -7.69 5.80 -9.01
C HIS A 59 -7.20 6.22 -10.40
N LYS A 60 -6.03 6.86 -10.47
CA LYS A 60 -5.43 7.26 -11.74
C LYS A 60 -5.09 6.02 -12.57
N ARG A 61 -5.17 6.18 -13.88
CA ARG A 61 -5.04 5.07 -14.84
C ARG A 61 -3.80 4.18 -14.61
N GLU A 62 -2.64 4.79 -14.46
CA GLU A 62 -1.39 4.05 -14.27
C GLU A 62 -1.37 3.24 -12.99
N ASN A 63 -1.81 3.86 -11.90
CA ASN A 63 -1.84 3.20 -10.60
C ASN A 63 -2.89 2.10 -10.57
N LYS A 64 -4.05 2.37 -11.14
CA LYS A 64 -5.12 1.39 -11.22
C LYS A 64 -4.70 0.17 -12.04
N LYS A 65 -3.94 0.39 -13.11
CA LYS A 65 -3.40 -0.70 -13.92
C LYS A 65 -2.47 -1.58 -13.09
N ASN A 66 -1.61 -0.99 -12.28
CA ASN A 66 -0.71 -1.75 -11.40
C ASN A 66 -1.49 -2.59 -10.40
N LEU A 67 -2.59 -2.06 -9.87
CA LEU A 67 -3.47 -2.82 -8.99
C LEU A 67 -4.15 -3.97 -9.72
N MET A 68 -4.60 -3.73 -10.93
CA MET A 68 -5.25 -4.77 -11.74
C MET A 68 -4.28 -5.90 -12.11
N ASP A 69 -3.03 -5.55 -12.40
CA ASP A 69 -2.01 -6.52 -12.82
C ASP A 69 -1.36 -7.26 -11.66
N ALA A 70 -1.54 -6.78 -10.44
CA ALA A 70 -0.94 -7.41 -9.26
C ALA A 70 -1.54 -8.80 -9.02
N ASP A 71 -0.72 -9.70 -8.50
CA ASP A 71 -1.19 -11.02 -8.07
C ASP A 71 -1.77 -10.96 -6.66
N LEU A 72 -1.26 -10.04 -5.85
CA LEU A 72 -1.68 -9.86 -4.47
C LEU A 72 -1.58 -8.38 -4.11
N ILE A 73 -2.54 -7.87 -3.37
CA ILE A 73 -2.53 -6.51 -2.86
C ILE A 73 -2.64 -6.57 -1.35
N VAL A 74 -1.74 -5.87 -0.65
CA VAL A 74 -1.76 -5.78 0.81
C VAL A 74 -1.92 -4.32 1.20
N ILE A 75 -2.96 -4.03 1.97
CA ILE A 75 -3.19 -2.70 2.51
C ILE A 75 -2.81 -2.70 3.99
N SER A 76 -1.87 -1.85 4.36
CA SER A 76 -1.39 -1.73 5.73
C SER A 76 -1.70 -0.35 6.28
N GLY A 77 -2.31 -0.30 7.45
CA GLY A 77 -2.72 0.93 8.10
C GLY A 77 -4.20 1.22 7.87
N PHE A 78 -4.64 2.35 8.41
CA PHE A 78 -6.03 2.75 8.33
C PHE A 78 -6.25 3.73 7.17
N PHE A 79 -7.30 3.48 6.40
CA PHE A 79 -7.67 4.32 5.28
C PHE A 79 -9.14 4.70 5.38
N PHE A 80 -9.46 5.95 5.02
CA PHE A 80 -10.84 6.38 4.88
C PHE A 80 -11.44 5.78 3.62
N PHE A 81 -12.70 5.34 3.69
CA PHE A 81 -13.36 4.69 2.56
C PHE A 81 -13.33 5.51 1.28
N LYS A 82 -13.48 6.83 1.40
CA LYS A 82 -13.47 7.70 0.22
C LYS A 82 -12.11 7.73 -0.50
N GLU A 83 -11.02 7.41 0.21
CA GLU A 83 -9.70 7.34 -0.38
C GLU A 83 -9.44 5.99 -1.05
N MET A 84 -10.34 5.05 -0.86
CA MET A 84 -10.20 3.69 -1.37
C MET A 84 -11.07 3.41 -2.59
N ARG A 85 -11.40 4.46 -3.35
CA ARG A 85 -12.27 4.33 -4.52
C ARG A 85 -11.75 3.33 -5.55
N ALA A 86 -10.44 3.22 -5.71
CA ALA A 86 -9.83 2.28 -6.62
C ALA A 86 -10.15 0.82 -6.26
N PHE A 87 -10.46 0.57 -4.99
CA PHE A 87 -10.76 -0.77 -4.49
C PHE A 87 -12.23 -1.15 -4.62
N TYR A 88 -13.08 -0.25 -5.15
CA TYR A 88 -14.46 -0.57 -5.49
C TYR A 88 -14.55 -1.31 -6.83
N ASN A 89 -13.55 -2.11 -7.11
CA ASN A 89 -13.46 -2.95 -8.28
C ASN A 89 -13.35 -4.41 -7.82
N ARG A 90 -14.25 -5.26 -8.30
CA ARG A 90 -14.32 -6.65 -7.84
C ARG A 90 -13.00 -7.41 -8.09
N LYS A 91 -12.35 -7.18 -9.23
CA LYS A 91 -11.10 -7.86 -9.58
C LYS A 91 -9.97 -7.46 -8.65
N ILE A 92 -9.93 -6.19 -8.26
CA ILE A 92 -8.92 -5.68 -7.33
C ILE A 92 -9.22 -6.15 -5.91
N LEU A 93 -10.46 -5.99 -5.47
CA LEU A 93 -10.86 -6.33 -4.11
C LEU A 93 -10.68 -7.81 -3.80
N LYS A 94 -10.90 -8.67 -4.78
CA LYS A 94 -10.81 -10.11 -4.65
C LYS A 94 -9.43 -10.61 -4.23
N LYS A 95 -8.39 -9.85 -4.57
CA LYS A 95 -6.99 -10.20 -4.25
C LYS A 95 -6.36 -9.25 -3.24
N THR A 96 -7.19 -8.48 -2.52
CA THR A 96 -6.75 -7.50 -1.54
C THR A 96 -6.88 -8.06 -0.13
N TYR A 97 -5.81 -7.90 0.65
CA TYR A 97 -5.74 -8.31 2.04
C TYR A 97 -5.43 -7.10 2.90
N PHE A 98 -6.14 -6.98 4.01
CA PHE A 98 -5.96 -5.89 4.95
C PHE A 98 -5.08 -6.33 6.11
N HIS A 99 -4.00 -5.59 6.32
CA HIS A 99 -3.13 -5.78 7.47
C HIS A 99 -3.50 -4.71 8.49
N LEU A 100 -4.23 -5.10 9.52
CA LEU A 100 -4.70 -4.17 10.54
C LEU A 100 -3.65 -3.96 11.62
N TRP A 101 -3.36 -2.71 11.91
CA TRP A 101 -2.53 -2.33 13.05
C TRP A 101 -3.44 -2.00 14.23
N GLY A 102 -2.89 -1.96 15.46
CA GLY A 102 -3.71 -1.74 16.65
C GLY A 102 -4.59 -0.50 16.59
N ALA A 103 -4.07 0.60 16.05
CA ALA A 103 -4.82 1.84 15.91
C ALA A 103 -6.04 1.70 15.02
N ASP A 104 -5.95 0.86 13.98
CA ASP A 104 -7.05 0.61 13.06
C ASP A 104 -8.23 -0.03 13.76
N LEU A 105 -7.94 -0.95 14.68
CA LEU A 105 -8.98 -1.63 15.45
C LEU A 105 -9.73 -0.68 16.36
N TYR A 106 -9.03 0.29 16.95
CA TYR A 106 -9.68 1.30 17.78
C TYR A 106 -10.61 2.18 16.95
N CYS A 107 -10.22 2.52 15.74
CA CYS A 107 -11.05 3.31 14.84
C CYS A 107 -12.32 2.56 14.45
N LEU A 108 -12.25 1.26 14.29
CA LEU A 108 -13.40 0.45 13.93
C LEU A 108 -14.43 0.28 15.04
N LYS A 109 -14.03 0.46 16.29
CA LYS A 109 -14.91 0.31 17.44
C LYS A 109 -15.83 1.52 17.64
N GLU A 110 -15.48 2.63 17.08
CA GLU A 110 -16.25 3.88 17.20
C GLU A 110 -17.08 4.12 15.95
#